data_b5a4bd3392d91decffff6c824579d39b
#
_entry.id   b5a4bd3392d91decffff6c824579d39b
#
_cell.length_a   1.000
_cell.length_b   1.000
_cell.length_c   1.000
_cell.angle_alpha   90.00
_cell.angle_beta   90.00
_cell.angle_gamma   90.00
#
_symmetry.space_group_name_H-M   'P 1'
#
loop_
_entity.id
_entity.type
_entity.pdbx_description
1 polymer ?
#
loop_
_entity_poly.entity_id
_entity_poly.type
_entity_poly.pdbx_seq_one_letter_code
_entity_poly.pdbx_strand_id
1 'polypeptide(L)'
;IAQHAVERMASAVRVPVAMHVCGTVGKIVPQLLSWRGLTLLSHGFMGDKNDDVLESSEFRDSDKMLGLGCIDTKSTDVESEDSVAALIRKALEMLPPERVVVHPDCGLRMLPREVVRQKLAVMTSAAGNVSPG
;
A
#
# COMPACT_ATOMS: atom_id res chain seq x y z
N ILE A 1 -12.33 2.11 -20.55
CA ILE A 1 -12.05 3.57 -20.59
C ILE A 1 -10.99 3.93 -19.54
N ALA A 2 -11.15 3.57 -18.26
CA ALA A 2 -10.21 3.95 -17.20
C ALA A 2 -8.78 3.46 -17.48
N GLN A 3 -8.60 2.19 -17.81
CA GLN A 3 -7.30 1.61 -18.14
C GLN A 3 -6.58 2.42 -19.22
N HIS A 4 -7.23 2.68 -20.35
CA HIS A 4 -6.62 3.40 -21.47
C HIS A 4 -6.19 4.83 -21.07
N ALA A 5 -6.98 5.52 -20.25
CA ALA A 5 -6.64 6.86 -19.76
C ALA A 5 -5.40 6.82 -18.85
N VAL A 6 -5.36 5.88 -17.91
CA VAL A 6 -4.22 5.72 -16.98
C VAL A 6 -2.95 5.33 -17.73
N GLU A 7 -3.02 4.37 -18.66
CA GLU A 7 -1.87 3.95 -19.46
C GLU A 7 -1.33 5.10 -20.34
N ARG A 8 -2.21 5.93 -20.89
CA ARG A 8 -1.79 7.13 -21.64
C ARG A 8 -1.09 8.15 -20.74
N MET A 9 -1.62 8.41 -19.54
CA MET A 9 -0.98 9.32 -18.59
C MET A 9 0.38 8.78 -18.15
N ALA A 10 0.46 7.48 -17.84
CA ALA A 10 1.70 6.84 -17.43
C ALA A 10 2.77 6.89 -18.55
N SER A 11 2.37 6.71 -19.82
CA SER A 11 3.29 6.79 -20.95
C SER A 11 3.79 8.20 -21.28
N ALA A 12 3.12 9.24 -20.78
CA ALA A 12 3.50 10.64 -21.01
C ALA A 12 4.62 11.13 -20.07
N VAL A 13 4.98 10.36 -19.05
CA VAL A 13 6.02 10.72 -18.08
C VAL A 13 7.17 9.72 -18.10
N ARG A 14 8.36 10.19 -17.61
CA ARG A 14 9.59 9.36 -17.56
C ARG A 14 9.98 9.01 -16.12
N VAL A 15 9.01 8.98 -15.23
CA VAL A 15 9.19 8.62 -13.81
C VAL A 15 8.28 7.43 -13.46
N PRO A 16 8.60 6.65 -12.43
CA PRO A 16 7.71 5.63 -11.92
C PRO A 16 6.33 6.19 -11.58
N VAL A 17 5.26 5.50 -11.99
CA VAL A 17 3.88 5.92 -11.75
C VAL A 17 3.25 5.00 -10.73
N ALA A 18 2.75 5.59 -9.65
CA ALA A 18 1.98 4.90 -8.63
C ALA A 18 0.49 5.17 -8.80
N MET A 19 -0.34 4.19 -8.53
CA MET A 19 -1.79 4.35 -8.47
C MET A 19 -2.32 3.87 -7.12
N HIS A 20 -3.05 4.75 -6.44
CA HIS A 20 -3.77 4.42 -5.21
C HIS A 20 -5.23 4.11 -5.52
N VAL A 21 -5.72 2.99 -5.00
CA VAL A 21 -7.13 2.58 -5.08
C VAL A 21 -7.64 2.33 -3.68
N CYS A 22 -8.63 3.14 -3.27
CA CYS A 22 -9.28 3.03 -1.95
C CYS A 22 -10.29 1.86 -1.92
N GLY A 23 -10.57 1.37 -0.72
CA GLY A 23 -11.56 0.33 -0.47
C GLY A 23 -11.05 -1.08 -0.74
N THR A 24 -11.97 -2.04 -0.84
CA THR A 24 -11.64 -3.45 -1.07
C THR A 24 -11.36 -3.68 -2.55
N VAL A 25 -10.15 -4.12 -2.87
CA VAL A 25 -9.65 -4.21 -4.26
C VAL A 25 -9.37 -5.62 -4.77
N GLY A 26 -9.37 -6.65 -3.93
CA GLY A 26 -8.94 -8.00 -4.28
C GLY A 26 -9.51 -8.52 -5.60
N LYS A 27 -10.81 -8.30 -5.85
CA LYS A 27 -11.47 -8.74 -7.09
C LYS A 27 -10.98 -8.04 -8.36
N ILE A 28 -10.40 -6.85 -8.25
CA ILE A 28 -9.92 -6.07 -9.39
C ILE A 28 -8.39 -6.08 -9.53
N VAL A 29 -7.67 -6.64 -8.57
CA VAL A 29 -6.21 -6.72 -8.58
C VAL A 29 -5.69 -7.35 -9.88
N PRO A 30 -6.19 -8.51 -10.36
CA PRO A 30 -5.70 -9.09 -11.61
C PRO A 30 -5.83 -8.14 -12.81
N GLN A 31 -6.92 -7.36 -12.84
CA GLN A 31 -7.11 -6.34 -13.87
C GLN A 31 -6.10 -5.20 -13.72
N LEU A 32 -5.88 -4.68 -12.49
CA LEU A 32 -4.94 -3.59 -12.24
C LEU A 32 -3.50 -3.99 -12.57
N LEU A 33 -3.12 -5.24 -12.30
CA LEU A 33 -1.80 -5.78 -12.63
C LEU A 33 -1.52 -5.76 -14.14
N SER A 34 -2.56 -5.92 -14.96
CA SER A 34 -2.45 -5.89 -16.42
C SER A 34 -2.20 -4.49 -17.00
N TRP A 35 -2.39 -3.40 -16.21
CA TRP A 35 -2.26 -2.03 -16.70
C TRP A 35 -0.80 -1.65 -16.88
N ARG A 36 -0.46 -1.25 -18.11
CA ARG A 36 0.91 -0.88 -18.49
C ARG A 36 1.29 0.50 -17.96
N GLY A 37 2.57 0.68 -17.67
CA GLY A 37 3.15 1.94 -17.22
C GLY A 37 2.95 2.23 -15.72
N LEU A 38 2.18 1.43 -15.00
CA LEU A 38 2.12 1.49 -13.55
C LEU A 38 3.29 0.69 -12.94
N THR A 39 4.00 1.31 -12.03
CA THR A 39 5.11 0.69 -11.28
C THR A 39 4.66 0.21 -9.91
N LEU A 40 3.76 0.96 -9.26
CA LEU A 40 3.32 0.70 -7.90
C LEU A 40 1.79 0.73 -7.82
N LEU A 41 1.21 -0.29 -7.22
CA LEU A 41 -0.19 -0.34 -6.82
C LEU A 41 -0.30 -0.19 -5.31
N SER A 42 -1.07 0.79 -4.86
CA SER A 42 -1.19 1.20 -3.46
C SER A 42 -2.61 0.98 -2.96
N HIS A 43 -2.74 0.32 -1.82
CA HIS A 43 -4.02 -0.02 -1.19
C HIS A 43 -3.93 0.14 0.33
N GLY A 44 -5.09 0.33 1.00
CA GLY A 44 -5.21 0.28 2.44
C GLY A 44 -5.38 -1.14 2.95
N PHE A 45 -4.78 -1.47 4.09
CA PHE A 45 -4.87 -2.79 4.72
C PHE A 45 -5.28 -2.70 6.19
N MET A 46 -5.00 -1.59 6.87
CA MET A 46 -5.31 -1.45 8.29
C MET A 46 -6.80 -1.16 8.52
N GLY A 47 -7.37 -0.22 7.81
CA GLY A 47 -8.80 0.12 7.87
C GLY A 47 -9.62 -0.51 6.75
N ASP A 48 -9.01 -0.88 5.62
CA ASP A 48 -9.60 -1.64 4.53
C ASP A 48 -9.11 -3.10 4.58
N LYS A 49 -9.99 -4.05 4.33
CA LYS A 49 -9.65 -5.49 4.36
C LYS A 49 -9.19 -5.94 2.98
N ASN A 50 -7.90 -5.91 2.73
CA ASN A 50 -7.27 -6.32 1.48
C ASN A 50 -6.24 -7.46 1.68
N ASP A 51 -6.44 -8.29 2.70
CA ASP A 51 -5.54 -9.41 2.99
C ASP A 51 -5.38 -10.37 1.82
N ASP A 52 -6.41 -10.53 1.00
CA ASP A 52 -6.40 -11.32 -0.23
C ASP A 52 -5.37 -10.82 -1.26
N VAL A 53 -5.01 -9.53 -1.24
CA VAL A 53 -3.90 -9.00 -2.07
C VAL A 53 -2.57 -9.57 -1.60
N LEU A 54 -2.36 -9.70 -0.28
CA LEU A 54 -1.14 -10.28 0.31
C LEU A 54 -1.05 -11.81 0.12
N GLU A 55 -2.11 -12.44 -0.34
CA GLU A 55 -2.18 -13.88 -0.65
C GLU A 55 -2.19 -14.14 -2.17
N SER A 56 -2.21 -13.08 -2.99
CA SER A 56 -2.30 -13.17 -4.44
C SER A 56 -0.98 -13.62 -5.07
N SER A 57 -0.99 -14.81 -5.67
CA SER A 57 0.13 -15.29 -6.48
C SER A 57 0.37 -14.41 -7.70
N GLU A 58 -0.69 -13.89 -8.31
CA GLU A 58 -0.60 -12.99 -9.46
C GLU A 58 0.14 -11.70 -9.10
N PHE A 59 -0.11 -11.14 -7.88
CA PHE A 59 0.61 -9.96 -7.42
C PHE A 59 2.08 -10.28 -7.16
N ARG A 60 2.36 -11.38 -6.47
CA ARG A 60 3.73 -11.85 -6.17
C ARG A 60 4.54 -12.02 -7.45
N ASP A 61 3.97 -12.67 -8.46
CA ASP A 61 4.63 -13.03 -9.71
C ASP A 61 4.68 -11.86 -10.71
N SER A 62 4.02 -10.73 -10.41
CA SER A 62 4.06 -9.51 -11.22
C SER A 62 5.37 -8.74 -11.05
N ASP A 63 5.56 -7.71 -11.89
CA ASP A 63 6.65 -6.73 -11.77
C ASP A 63 6.30 -5.53 -10.89
N LYS A 64 5.09 -5.48 -10.31
CA LYS A 64 4.59 -4.33 -9.56
C LYS A 64 5.16 -4.26 -8.14
N MET A 65 5.38 -3.05 -7.68
CA MET A 65 5.60 -2.76 -6.26
C MET A 65 4.27 -2.66 -5.53
N LEU A 66 4.27 -3.03 -4.26
CA LEU A 66 3.15 -2.87 -3.36
C LEU A 66 3.31 -1.60 -2.53
N GLY A 67 2.36 -0.69 -2.63
CA GLY A 67 2.13 0.33 -1.62
C GLY A 67 1.24 -0.26 -0.52
N LEU A 68 1.83 -0.52 0.63
CA LEU A 68 1.19 -1.11 1.79
C LEU A 68 0.65 -0.03 2.71
N GLY A 69 -0.66 0.24 2.66
CA GLY A 69 -1.34 1.10 3.61
C GLY A 69 -1.41 0.40 4.97
N CYS A 70 -0.68 0.92 5.97
CA CYS A 70 -0.55 0.28 7.26
C CYS A 70 -0.98 1.18 8.44
N ILE A 71 -1.70 2.26 8.16
CA ILE A 71 -2.28 3.19 9.13
C ILE A 71 -3.72 3.49 8.73
N ASP A 72 -4.68 3.18 9.60
CA ASP A 72 -6.09 3.52 9.38
C ASP A 72 -6.30 5.04 9.41
N THR A 73 -6.81 5.59 8.34
CA THR A 73 -7.07 7.03 8.19
C THR A 73 -8.52 7.41 8.52
N LYS A 74 -9.35 6.44 8.92
CA LYS A 74 -10.76 6.61 9.28
C LYS A 74 -10.98 6.67 10.80
N SER A 75 -10.00 6.20 11.60
CA SER A 75 -10.03 6.22 13.08
C SER A 75 -9.01 7.20 13.66
N THR A 76 -9.35 7.82 14.79
CA THR A 76 -8.41 8.59 15.61
C THR A 76 -7.56 7.74 16.53
N ASP A 77 -7.86 6.44 16.67
CA ASP A 77 -7.06 5.52 17.45
C ASP A 77 -5.70 5.32 16.80
N VAL A 78 -4.65 5.40 17.60
CA VAL A 78 -3.27 5.19 17.13
C VAL A 78 -2.96 3.70 17.20
N GLU A 79 -2.50 3.15 16.09
CA GLU A 79 -2.11 1.74 15.99
C GLU A 79 -0.95 1.42 16.95
N SER A 80 -0.87 0.18 17.40
CA SER A 80 0.33 -0.30 18.07
C SER A 80 1.45 -0.56 17.05
N GLU A 81 2.70 -0.34 17.47
CA GLU A 81 3.85 -0.64 16.62
C GLU A 81 3.89 -2.11 16.21
N ASP A 82 3.50 -3.02 17.13
CA ASP A 82 3.44 -4.45 16.87
C ASP A 82 2.43 -4.81 15.75
N SER A 83 1.26 -4.16 15.73
CA SER A 83 0.25 -4.42 14.69
C SER A 83 0.72 -3.96 13.31
N VAL A 84 1.37 -2.80 13.25
CA VAL A 84 1.95 -2.27 12.00
C VAL A 84 3.11 -3.16 11.54
N ALA A 85 4.01 -3.54 12.45
CA ALA A 85 5.13 -4.42 12.16
C ALA A 85 4.67 -5.82 11.68
N ALA A 86 3.60 -6.36 12.28
CA ALA A 86 3.03 -7.65 11.84
C ALA A 86 2.51 -7.57 10.39
N LEU A 87 1.82 -6.49 10.04
CA LEU A 87 1.35 -6.29 8.67
C LEU A 87 2.50 -6.14 7.67
N ILE A 88 3.56 -5.39 8.04
CA ILE A 88 4.76 -5.25 7.20
C ILE A 88 5.43 -6.62 7.00
N ARG A 89 5.60 -7.42 8.06
CA ARG A 89 6.18 -8.77 7.94
C ARG A 89 5.35 -9.66 7.02
N LYS A 90 4.02 -9.63 7.14
CA LYS A 90 3.14 -10.39 6.23
C LYS A 90 3.36 -10.00 4.76
N ALA A 91 3.55 -8.71 4.46
CA ALA A 91 3.88 -8.27 3.11
C ALA A 91 5.26 -8.76 2.65
N LEU A 92 6.24 -8.79 3.55
CA LEU A 92 7.60 -9.27 3.26
C LEU A 92 7.69 -10.80 3.11
N GLU A 93 6.72 -11.57 3.59
CA GLU A 93 6.59 -13.00 3.27
C GLU A 93 6.22 -13.22 1.78
N MET A 94 5.53 -12.26 1.18
CA MET A 94 5.08 -12.33 -0.21
C MET A 94 6.07 -11.67 -1.18
N LEU A 95 6.64 -10.52 -0.81
CA LEU A 95 7.46 -9.67 -1.68
C LEU A 95 8.81 -9.31 -1.02
N PRO A 96 9.89 -9.20 -1.81
CA PRO A 96 11.14 -8.69 -1.28
C PRO A 96 11.02 -7.21 -0.87
N PRO A 97 11.84 -6.75 0.10
CA PRO A 97 11.71 -5.41 0.70
C PRO A 97 11.72 -4.27 -0.32
N GLU A 98 12.51 -4.37 -1.38
CA GLU A 98 12.60 -3.38 -2.45
C GLU A 98 11.32 -3.20 -3.26
N ARG A 99 10.38 -4.12 -3.12
CA ARG A 99 9.06 -4.06 -3.77
C ARG A 99 7.94 -3.59 -2.83
N VAL A 100 8.24 -3.24 -1.57
CA VAL A 100 7.23 -2.80 -0.58
C VAL A 100 7.49 -1.36 -0.15
N VAL A 101 6.47 -0.52 -0.24
CA VAL A 101 6.50 0.87 0.22
C VAL A 101 5.39 1.05 1.25
N VAL A 102 5.73 1.41 2.49
CA VAL A 102 4.74 1.66 3.55
C VAL A 102 4.17 3.07 3.47
N HIS A 103 2.88 3.21 3.71
CA HIS A 103 2.18 4.49 3.75
C HIS A 103 0.89 4.39 4.59
N PRO A 104 0.20 5.50 4.93
CA PRO A 104 -1.15 5.45 5.47
C PRO A 104 -2.15 4.91 4.45
N ASP A 105 -3.22 4.26 4.91
CA ASP A 105 -4.25 3.66 4.04
C ASP A 105 -4.80 4.63 2.98
N CYS A 106 -4.91 5.91 3.34
CA CYS A 106 -5.37 6.97 2.46
C CYS A 106 -4.83 8.34 2.92
N GLY A 107 -5.45 9.44 2.45
CA GLY A 107 -5.10 10.79 2.87
C GLY A 107 -5.47 11.07 4.33
N LEU A 108 -4.58 11.73 5.07
CA LEU A 108 -4.70 12.02 6.51
C LEU A 108 -5.47 13.31 6.84
N ARG A 109 -6.03 13.98 5.83
CA ARG A 109 -6.64 15.33 5.95
C ARG A 109 -7.74 15.42 7.00
N MET A 110 -8.47 14.33 7.25
CA MET A 110 -9.62 14.31 8.15
C MET A 110 -9.25 14.09 9.62
N LEU A 111 -7.98 13.77 9.90
CA LEU A 111 -7.51 13.50 11.25
C LEU A 111 -6.92 14.75 11.92
N PRO A 112 -7.05 14.90 13.24
CA PRO A 112 -6.34 15.93 14.01
C PRO A 112 -4.83 15.81 13.81
N ARG A 113 -4.14 16.95 13.71
CA ARG A 113 -2.69 17.01 13.43
C ARG A 113 -1.85 16.19 14.42
N GLU A 114 -2.23 16.20 15.70
CA GLU A 114 -1.51 15.45 16.74
C GLU A 114 -1.65 13.94 16.54
N VAL A 115 -2.85 13.47 16.22
CA VAL A 115 -3.10 12.05 15.88
C VAL A 115 -2.29 11.63 14.65
N VAL A 116 -2.25 12.49 13.62
CA VAL A 116 -1.43 12.23 12.41
C VAL A 116 0.04 12.05 12.76
N ARG A 117 0.61 12.92 13.62
CA ARG A 117 2.01 12.80 14.04
C ARG A 117 2.29 11.50 14.77
N GLN A 118 1.40 11.10 15.69
CA GLN A 118 1.55 9.85 16.45
C GLN A 118 1.48 8.63 15.53
N LYS A 119 0.48 8.58 14.66
CA LYS A 119 0.30 7.50 13.68
C LYS A 119 1.51 7.36 12.74
N LEU A 120 2.02 8.48 12.20
CA LEU A 120 3.21 8.46 11.34
C LEU A 120 4.48 8.07 12.10
N ALA A 121 4.61 8.45 13.37
CA ALA A 121 5.73 8.03 14.22
C ALA A 121 5.70 6.51 14.44
N VAL A 122 4.55 5.94 14.75
CA VAL A 122 4.36 4.48 14.87
C VAL A 122 4.71 3.78 13.57
N MET A 123 4.22 4.27 12.42
CA MET A 123 4.50 3.68 11.12
C MET A 123 6.01 3.64 10.81
N THR A 124 6.70 4.76 11.04
CA THR A 124 8.14 4.86 10.75
C THR A 124 8.98 4.02 11.72
N SER A 125 8.59 3.97 13.02
CA SER A 125 9.24 3.11 14.01
C SER A 125 9.09 1.64 13.65
N ALA A 126 7.86 1.19 13.36
CA ALA A 126 7.59 -0.19 12.98
C ALA A 126 8.37 -0.60 11.72
N ALA A 127 8.40 0.27 10.70
CA ALA A 127 9.15 0.01 9.48
C ALA A 127 10.67 -0.10 9.72
N GLY A 128 11.22 0.74 10.62
CA GLY A 128 12.64 0.70 11.00
C GLY A 128 13.03 -0.54 11.80
N ASN A 129 12.07 -1.13 12.53
CA ASN A 129 12.30 -2.31 13.38
C ASN A 129 12.03 -3.64 12.68
N VAL A 130 11.40 -3.62 11.50
CA VAL A 130 11.26 -4.81 10.67
C VAL A 130 12.53 -4.95 9.82
N SER A 131 13.48 -5.75 10.31
CA SER A 131 14.66 -6.09 9.51
C SER A 131 14.25 -7.00 8.36
N PRO A 132 14.71 -6.74 7.13
CA PRO A 132 14.64 -7.75 6.08
C PRO A 132 15.46 -8.96 6.51
N GLY A 133 14.82 -10.13 6.54
CA GLY A 133 15.47 -11.39 6.85
C GLY A 133 16.53 -11.78 5.81
#